data_594aef3e05bbebb914bbc1771e0a9207
#
_entry.id   594aef3e05bbebb914bbc1771e0a9207
#
_cell.length_a   1.000
_cell.length_b   1.000
_cell.length_c   1.000
_cell.angle_alpha   90.00
_cell.angle_beta   90.00
_cell.angle_gamma   90.00
#
_symmetry.space_group_name_H-M   'P 1'
#
loop_
_entity.id
_entity.type
_entity.pdbx_description
1 polymer ?
#
loop_
_entity_poly.entity_id
_entity_poly.type
_entity_poly.pdbx_seq_one_letter_code
_entity_poly.pdbx_strand_id
1 'polypeptide(L)'
;ILLSTREETGSQGAKTGAFRIFPTEAIAVDVSFADQPGVAAYKCGKLGAGPMIGVSPTLDREMKDKLVHIAKDEEIPYQMEVMGGSTGTNADVIGTTQSGVRTALISIPLRYMHTPVEVVDLEDIERVAKLMASYIHHR
;
A
#
# COMPACT_ATOMS: atom_id res chain seq x y z
N ILE A 1 -5.52 0.36 -14.16
CA ILE A 1 -5.41 -0.60 -13.03
C ILE A 1 -4.67 -1.83 -13.54
N LEU A 2 -3.68 -2.30 -12.80
CA LEU A 2 -2.96 -3.54 -13.03
C LEU A 2 -3.37 -4.54 -11.92
N LEU A 3 -4.08 -5.60 -12.31
CA LEU A 3 -4.32 -6.75 -11.45
C LEU A 3 -3.21 -7.77 -11.71
N SER A 4 -2.20 -7.75 -10.85
CA SER A 4 -1.01 -8.59 -11.00
C SER A 4 -1.21 -9.98 -10.41
N THR A 5 -0.35 -10.90 -10.78
CA THR A 5 -0.32 -12.28 -10.29
C THR A 5 1.03 -12.61 -9.68
N ARG A 6 1.10 -13.66 -8.86
CA ARG A 6 2.32 -14.20 -8.28
C ARG A 6 3.08 -13.21 -7.39
N GLU A 7 2.34 -12.43 -6.60
CA GLU A 7 2.95 -11.54 -5.61
C GLU A 7 3.76 -12.38 -4.63
N GLU A 8 3.15 -13.37 -3.98
CA GLU A 8 3.71 -14.25 -2.95
C GLU A 8 4.88 -15.14 -3.42
N THR A 9 5.13 -15.21 -4.70
CA THR A 9 6.19 -16.04 -5.29
C THR A 9 7.27 -15.23 -6.03
N GLY A 10 7.34 -13.91 -5.76
CA GLY A 10 8.37 -13.02 -6.30
C GLY A 10 7.85 -11.93 -7.24
N SER A 11 6.57 -11.55 -7.13
CA SER A 11 5.98 -10.37 -7.78
C SER A 11 6.11 -10.31 -9.30
N GLN A 12 6.16 -11.49 -9.98
CA GLN A 12 6.44 -11.57 -11.41
C GLN A 12 5.41 -10.80 -12.25
N GLY A 13 4.12 -10.85 -11.87
CA GLY A 13 3.06 -10.15 -12.58
C GLY A 13 3.21 -8.64 -12.50
N ALA A 14 3.53 -8.11 -11.32
CA ALA A 14 3.80 -6.68 -11.14
C ALA A 14 5.06 -6.24 -11.88
N LYS A 15 6.14 -7.02 -11.79
CA LYS A 15 7.41 -6.74 -12.47
C LYS A 15 7.25 -6.64 -13.99
N THR A 16 6.61 -7.62 -14.60
CA THR A 16 6.43 -7.64 -16.08
C THR A 16 5.36 -6.65 -16.54
N GLY A 17 4.28 -6.48 -15.76
CA GLY A 17 3.23 -5.53 -16.06
C GLY A 17 3.72 -4.09 -15.98
N ALA A 18 4.40 -3.71 -14.90
CA ALA A 18 4.98 -2.37 -14.75
C ALA A 18 6.03 -2.08 -15.82
N PHE A 19 6.86 -3.05 -16.18
CA PHE A 19 7.84 -2.91 -17.26
C PHE A 19 7.16 -2.56 -18.59
N ARG A 20 6.05 -3.24 -18.91
CA ARG A 20 5.31 -3.01 -20.17
C ARG A 20 4.54 -1.70 -20.17
N ILE A 21 3.92 -1.33 -19.05
CA ILE A 21 3.10 -0.12 -18.93
C ILE A 21 3.98 1.13 -18.82
N PHE A 22 5.08 1.01 -18.10
CA PHE A 22 6.02 2.08 -17.74
C PHE A 22 5.30 3.35 -17.26
N PRO A 23 4.61 3.27 -16.13
CA PRO A 23 3.86 4.40 -15.59
C PRO A 23 4.79 5.48 -15.04
N THR A 24 4.34 6.72 -15.01
CA THR A 24 5.04 7.83 -14.36
C THR A 24 4.99 7.70 -12.83
N GLU A 25 3.84 7.28 -12.32
CA GLU A 25 3.57 7.05 -10.89
C GLU A 25 2.79 5.73 -10.74
N ALA A 26 3.03 5.06 -9.64
CA ALA A 26 2.29 3.86 -9.26
C ALA A 26 1.91 3.88 -7.78
N ILE A 27 0.72 3.41 -7.47
CA ILE A 27 0.30 3.10 -6.10
C ILE A 27 0.12 1.60 -6.03
N ALA A 28 0.94 0.93 -5.23
CA ALA A 28 0.70 -0.46 -4.86
C ALA A 28 -0.35 -0.51 -3.75
N VAL A 29 -1.27 -1.46 -3.86
CA VAL A 29 -2.23 -1.76 -2.79
C VAL A 29 -1.98 -3.18 -2.34
N ASP A 30 -1.82 -3.35 -1.05
CA ASP A 30 -1.55 -4.64 -0.41
C ASP A 30 -2.27 -4.71 0.93
N VAL A 31 -2.03 -5.77 1.69
CA VAL A 31 -2.43 -5.89 3.09
C VAL A 31 -1.22 -5.74 4.00
N SER A 32 -1.43 -5.35 5.25
CA SER A 32 -0.39 -5.34 6.27
C SER A 32 -0.95 -5.66 7.65
N PHE A 33 -0.07 -5.99 8.59
CA PHE A 33 -0.47 -6.46 9.91
C PHE A 33 -1.33 -5.44 10.67
N ALA A 34 -2.53 -5.86 11.05
CA ALA A 34 -3.30 -5.23 12.11
C ALA A 34 -2.94 -5.83 13.46
N ASP A 35 -3.26 -5.10 14.53
CA ASP A 35 -2.98 -5.50 15.91
C ASP A 35 -3.51 -6.91 16.22
N GLN A 36 -2.60 -7.80 16.57
CA GLN A 36 -2.87 -9.21 16.82
C GLN A 36 -1.84 -9.83 17.76
N PRO A 37 -2.16 -10.94 18.45
CA PRO A 37 -1.19 -11.69 19.24
C PRO A 37 0.01 -12.14 18.40
N GLY A 38 1.22 -12.05 18.97
CA GLY A 38 2.46 -12.55 18.34
C GLY A 38 3.13 -11.55 17.38
N VAL A 39 2.54 -10.42 17.08
CA VAL A 39 3.17 -9.35 16.30
C VAL A 39 3.42 -8.13 17.20
N ALA A 40 4.60 -7.52 17.06
CA ALA A 40 4.94 -6.33 17.85
C ALA A 40 4.02 -5.15 17.49
N ALA A 41 3.38 -4.54 18.50
CA ALA A 41 2.37 -3.50 18.31
C ALA A 41 2.84 -2.32 17.45
N TYR A 42 4.14 -1.97 17.50
CA TYR A 42 4.69 -0.87 16.68
C TYR A 42 4.75 -1.18 15.17
N LYS A 43 4.54 -2.44 14.78
CA LYS A 43 4.46 -2.87 13.38
C LYS A 43 3.02 -3.00 12.89
N CYS A 44 2.05 -2.80 13.75
CA CYS A 44 0.65 -3.06 13.46
C CYS A 44 -0.15 -1.77 13.29
N GLY A 45 -1.02 -1.77 12.30
CA GLY A 45 -2.16 -0.87 12.24
C GLY A 45 -3.33 -1.41 13.08
N LYS A 46 -4.47 -0.75 13.00
CA LYS A 46 -5.72 -1.15 13.67
C LYS A 46 -6.81 -1.34 12.63
N LEU A 47 -7.60 -2.39 12.77
CA LEU A 47 -8.81 -2.58 11.97
C LEU A 47 -9.78 -1.41 12.21
N GLY A 48 -10.43 -0.93 11.15
CA GLY A 48 -11.40 0.16 11.21
C GLY A 48 -10.79 1.56 11.38
N ALA A 49 -9.45 1.68 11.47
CA ALA A 49 -8.77 2.96 11.63
C ALA A 49 -8.28 3.59 10.29
N GLY A 50 -8.68 3.02 9.18
CA GLY A 50 -8.37 3.51 7.83
C GLY A 50 -7.11 2.91 7.23
N PRO A 51 -6.86 3.24 5.94
CA PRO A 51 -5.69 2.77 5.21
C PRO A 51 -4.37 3.10 5.91
N MET A 52 -3.41 2.23 5.77
CA MET A 52 -2.04 2.42 6.23
C MET A 52 -1.21 2.97 5.06
N ILE A 53 -0.75 4.23 5.18
CA ILE A 53 0.09 4.87 4.15
C ILE A 53 1.55 4.53 4.42
N GLY A 54 2.20 3.88 3.45
CA GLY A 54 3.55 3.38 3.58
C GLY A 54 4.62 4.49 3.66
N VAL A 55 5.58 4.29 4.56
CA VAL A 55 6.80 5.09 4.68
C VAL A 55 7.99 4.14 4.63
N SER A 56 8.81 4.26 3.60
CA SER A 56 9.99 3.44 3.41
C SER A 56 11.05 4.20 2.61
N PRO A 57 12.34 3.88 2.75
CA PRO A 57 13.38 4.42 1.88
C PRO A 57 13.18 4.08 0.38
N THR A 58 12.40 3.05 0.06
CA THR A 58 12.11 2.61 -1.32
C THR A 58 10.87 3.26 -1.91
N LEU A 59 10.10 4.01 -1.12
CA LEU A 59 8.87 4.66 -1.55
C LEU A 59 9.08 6.16 -1.82
N ASP A 60 8.30 6.70 -2.76
CA ASP A 60 8.34 8.12 -3.11
C ASP A 60 7.71 8.97 -2.00
N ARG A 61 8.51 9.93 -1.50
CA ARG A 61 8.11 10.80 -0.39
C ARG A 61 7.00 11.78 -0.78
N GLU A 62 7.07 12.35 -1.98
CA GLU A 62 6.10 13.35 -2.42
C GLU A 62 4.73 12.71 -2.64
N MET A 63 4.70 11.51 -3.22
CA MET A 63 3.45 10.74 -3.37
C MET A 63 2.83 10.42 -2.00
N LYS A 64 3.66 9.98 -1.04
CA LYS A 64 3.23 9.75 0.34
C LYS A 64 2.68 11.02 0.98
N ASP A 65 3.37 12.15 0.85
CA ASP A 65 2.93 13.44 1.41
C ASP A 65 1.60 13.89 0.79
N LYS A 66 1.42 13.69 -0.52
CA LYS A 66 0.17 13.97 -1.23
C LYS A 66 -0.99 13.07 -0.74
N LEU A 67 -0.75 11.77 -0.54
CA LEU A 67 -1.76 10.86 0.03
C LEU A 67 -2.21 11.32 1.42
N VAL A 68 -1.27 11.70 2.28
CA VAL A 68 -1.56 12.22 3.63
C VAL A 68 -2.36 13.52 3.56
N HIS A 69 -2.01 14.43 2.64
CA HIS A 69 -2.73 15.69 2.45
C HIS A 69 -4.18 15.44 2.03
N ILE A 70 -4.40 14.62 1.01
CA ILE A 70 -5.74 14.25 0.55
C ILE A 70 -6.55 13.58 1.66
N ALA A 71 -5.96 12.65 2.40
CA ALA A 71 -6.64 11.97 3.50
C ALA A 71 -7.13 12.97 4.57
N LYS A 72 -6.33 14.01 4.86
CA LYS A 72 -6.72 15.07 5.80
C LYS A 72 -7.82 15.97 5.25
N ASP A 73 -7.69 16.39 4.00
CA ASP A 73 -8.64 17.32 3.37
C ASP A 73 -10.02 16.69 3.19
N GLU A 74 -10.06 15.39 2.92
CA GLU A 74 -11.31 14.64 2.75
C GLU A 74 -11.79 13.93 4.01
N GLU A 75 -11.15 14.20 5.15
CA GLU A 75 -11.48 13.59 6.45
C GLU A 75 -11.49 12.06 6.42
N ILE A 76 -10.60 11.45 5.59
CA ILE A 76 -10.42 9.99 5.54
C ILE A 76 -9.49 9.60 6.70
N PRO A 77 -9.93 8.79 7.67
CA PRO A 77 -9.04 8.26 8.70
C PRO A 77 -7.90 7.48 8.05
N TYR A 78 -6.68 7.64 8.52
CA TYR A 78 -5.53 6.93 7.99
C TYR A 78 -4.51 6.63 9.09
N GLN A 79 -3.61 5.72 8.81
CA GLN A 79 -2.50 5.33 9.68
C GLN A 79 -1.19 5.41 8.88
N MET A 80 -0.06 5.49 9.58
CA MET A 80 1.25 5.44 8.94
C MET A 80 1.86 4.06 9.16
N GLU A 81 2.36 3.45 8.09
CA GLU A 81 3.10 2.20 8.11
C GLU A 81 4.58 2.47 7.85
N VAL A 82 5.41 2.36 8.90
CA VAL A 82 6.84 2.69 8.79
C VAL A 82 7.67 1.41 8.62
N MET A 83 8.36 1.33 7.50
CA MET A 83 9.23 0.21 7.13
C MET A 83 10.67 0.71 6.97
N GLY A 84 11.63 0.00 7.55
CA GLY A 84 13.04 0.42 7.55
C GLY A 84 13.81 0.07 6.27
N GLY A 85 13.18 -0.55 5.29
CA GLY A 85 13.81 -1.04 4.05
C GLY A 85 12.79 -1.36 2.99
N SER A 86 12.92 -2.52 2.33
CA SER A 86 11.91 -3.01 1.38
C SER A 86 10.54 -3.15 2.04
N THR A 87 9.51 -3.00 1.22
CA THR A 87 8.12 -3.07 1.70
C THR A 87 7.60 -4.50 1.81
N GLY A 88 8.24 -5.44 1.10
CA GLY A 88 7.75 -6.82 0.97
C GLY A 88 6.50 -6.94 0.11
N THR A 89 6.24 -5.96 -0.76
CA THR A 89 5.06 -5.91 -1.62
C THR A 89 5.46 -5.68 -3.09
N ASN A 90 4.48 -5.67 -3.98
CA ASN A 90 4.68 -5.30 -5.38
C ASN A 90 5.34 -3.92 -5.59
N ALA A 91 5.28 -3.01 -4.61
CA ALA A 91 5.89 -1.68 -4.69
C ALA A 91 7.40 -1.77 -4.96
N ASP A 92 8.10 -2.74 -4.37
CA ASP A 92 9.55 -2.88 -4.47
C ASP A 92 10.01 -3.18 -5.92
N VAL A 93 9.25 -4.01 -6.65
CA VAL A 93 9.58 -4.35 -8.04
C VAL A 93 9.08 -3.31 -9.04
N ILE A 94 7.98 -2.62 -8.72
CA ILE A 94 7.46 -1.53 -9.55
C ILE A 94 8.43 -0.35 -9.50
N GLY A 95 8.87 0.05 -8.32
CA GLY A 95 9.76 1.20 -8.12
C GLY A 95 11.10 1.07 -8.85
N THR A 96 11.57 -0.15 -9.06
CA THR A 96 12.85 -0.44 -9.74
C THR A 96 12.71 -0.84 -11.21
N THR A 97 11.49 -0.76 -11.77
CA THR A 97 11.27 -1.15 -13.17
C THR A 97 11.87 -0.12 -14.14
N GLN A 98 12.46 -0.57 -15.23
CA GLN A 98 13.10 0.25 -16.26
C GLN A 98 14.07 1.30 -15.67
N SER A 99 13.79 2.59 -15.85
CA SER A 99 14.58 3.71 -15.31
C SER A 99 14.11 4.18 -13.93
N GLY A 100 13.19 3.44 -13.31
CA GLY A 100 12.54 3.79 -12.05
C GLY A 100 11.14 4.36 -12.23
N VAL A 101 10.25 4.03 -11.31
CA VAL A 101 8.87 4.53 -11.24
C VAL A 101 8.63 5.08 -9.84
N ARG A 102 8.13 6.30 -9.75
CA ARG A 102 7.70 6.87 -8.46
C ARG A 102 6.58 6.01 -7.90
N THR A 103 6.80 5.43 -6.74
CA THR A 103 5.88 4.42 -6.20
C THR A 103 5.49 4.74 -4.77
N ALA A 104 4.19 4.70 -4.48
CA ALA A 104 3.63 4.73 -3.14
C ALA A 104 2.99 3.38 -2.79
N LEU A 105 2.79 3.15 -1.51
CA LEU A 105 2.11 1.97 -0.96
C LEU A 105 0.96 2.41 -0.08
N ILE A 106 -0.19 1.77 -0.25
CA ILE A 106 -1.33 1.83 0.66
C ILE A 106 -1.66 0.41 1.08
N SER A 107 -1.61 0.12 2.38
CA SER A 107 -1.94 -1.20 2.91
C SER A 107 -3.30 -1.19 3.62
N ILE A 108 -4.04 -2.27 3.44
CA ILE A 108 -5.28 -2.55 4.17
C ILE A 108 -4.88 -3.27 5.46
N PRO A 109 -5.28 -2.78 6.66
CA PRO A 109 -5.03 -3.51 7.90
C PRO A 109 -5.69 -4.90 7.87
N LEU A 110 -4.92 -5.95 8.16
CA LEU A 110 -5.39 -7.33 8.11
C LEU A 110 -4.84 -8.11 9.31
N ARG A 111 -5.70 -8.86 9.98
CA ARG A 111 -5.30 -9.79 11.06
C ARG A 111 -5.13 -11.19 10.53
N TYR A 112 -4.20 -11.91 11.13
CA TYR A 112 -3.93 -13.33 10.86
C TYR A 112 -3.49 -13.61 9.42
N MET A 113 -2.69 -12.69 8.87
CA MET A 113 -2.11 -12.80 7.52
C MET A 113 -1.51 -14.18 7.26
N HIS A 114 -1.72 -14.72 6.07
CA HIS A 114 -1.28 -16.04 5.62
C HIS A 114 -1.86 -17.20 6.44
N THR A 115 -3.05 -17.02 7.00
CA THR A 115 -3.78 -18.09 7.70
C THR A 115 -5.16 -18.30 7.08
N PRO A 116 -5.85 -19.43 7.36
CA PRO A 116 -7.23 -19.67 6.86
C PRO A 116 -8.30 -18.77 7.48
N VAL A 117 -7.94 -17.90 8.43
CA VAL A 117 -8.91 -17.09 9.22
C VAL A 117 -8.55 -15.61 9.19
N GLU A 118 -8.13 -15.12 8.05
CA GLU A 118 -7.82 -13.70 7.86
C GLU A 118 -9.05 -12.81 8.08
N VAL A 119 -8.84 -11.65 8.70
CA VAL A 119 -9.90 -10.69 9.04
C VAL A 119 -9.51 -9.29 8.60
N VAL A 120 -10.38 -8.65 7.82
CA VAL A 120 -10.31 -7.24 7.43
C VAL A 120 -11.56 -6.49 7.86
N ASP A 121 -11.47 -5.18 7.96
CA ASP A 121 -12.62 -4.30 8.06
C ASP A 121 -13.02 -3.81 6.66
N LEU A 122 -14.29 -3.99 6.29
CA LEU A 122 -14.78 -3.58 4.96
C LEU A 122 -14.71 -2.07 4.76
N GLU A 123 -14.89 -1.28 5.81
CA GLU A 123 -14.74 0.18 5.71
C GLU A 123 -13.31 0.59 5.37
N ASP A 124 -12.30 -0.14 5.83
CA ASP A 124 -10.91 0.15 5.47
C ASP A 124 -10.67 -0.07 3.97
N ILE A 125 -11.29 -1.09 3.36
CA ILE A 125 -11.22 -1.33 1.91
C ILE A 125 -11.88 -0.17 1.15
N GLU A 126 -13.05 0.28 1.58
CA GLU A 126 -13.75 1.40 0.95
C GLU A 126 -12.95 2.70 1.07
N ARG A 127 -12.32 2.95 2.23
CA ARG A 127 -11.47 4.11 2.46
C ARG A 127 -10.20 4.09 1.60
N VAL A 128 -9.59 2.92 1.39
CA VAL A 128 -8.47 2.75 0.45
C VAL A 128 -8.92 3.12 -0.96
N ALA A 129 -10.06 2.59 -1.42
CA ALA A 129 -10.59 2.88 -2.75
C ALA A 129 -10.89 4.38 -2.92
N LYS A 130 -11.49 5.02 -1.90
CA LYS A 130 -11.76 6.46 -1.88
C LYS A 130 -10.48 7.27 -1.97
N LEU A 131 -9.48 6.98 -1.13
CA LEU A 131 -8.19 7.68 -1.12
C LEU A 131 -7.47 7.59 -2.46
N MET A 132 -7.47 6.40 -3.09
CA MET A 132 -6.89 6.22 -4.42
C MET A 132 -7.63 7.01 -5.50
N ALA A 133 -8.96 6.99 -5.49
CA ALA A 133 -9.77 7.75 -6.45
C ALA A 133 -9.47 9.24 -6.32
N SER A 134 -9.46 9.77 -5.11
CA SER A 134 -9.12 11.16 -4.84
C SER A 134 -7.69 11.49 -5.28
N TYR A 135 -6.71 10.64 -5.03
CA TYR A 135 -5.33 10.85 -5.51
C TYR A 135 -5.26 11.02 -7.03
N ILE A 136 -6.03 10.23 -7.79
CA ILE A 136 -6.07 10.28 -9.25
C ILE A 136 -6.73 11.58 -9.74
N HIS A 137 -7.75 12.07 -9.04
CA HIS A 137 -8.49 13.27 -9.41
C HIS A 137 -7.83 14.58 -8.97
N HIS A 138 -7.04 14.58 -7.90
CA HIS A 138 -6.26 15.73 -7.42
C HIS A 138 -4.94 15.87 -8.20
N ARG A 139 -5.02 16.22 -9.49
CA ARG A 139 -3.86 16.57 -10.31
C ARG A 139 -3.52 18.05 -10.24
#